data_229184012a852261d380806e031056df
#
_entry.id   229184012a852261d380806e031056df
#
_cell.length_a   1.000
_cell.length_b   1.000
_cell.length_c   1.000
_cell.angle_alpha   90.00
_cell.angle_beta   90.00
_cell.angle_gamma   90.00
#
_symmetry.space_group_name_H-M   'P 1'
#
loop_
_entity.id
_entity.type
_entity.pdbx_description
1 polymer ?
#
loop_
_entity_poly.entity_id
_entity_poly.type
_entity_poly.pdbx_seq_one_letter_code
_entity_poly.pdbx_strand_id
1 'polypeptide(L)'
;NAVTGESEYLTEPPEWVDHVYSAELIIEQYDYYGQYHNGFWNSIFGQRDVTVTTDGYNYLAEGDDVYLYTGVTSVGGDESNIGFLLSNQRTKETKYYPCAGATEYSAMDSAEGQVQNLRYNATFPLLLNVAEQPTYFMALKDASELVKMYAMVNVNQYQIVATGATVADCEANYRQMLLKNNLISDDQGSIDVTPSDYKSVEGTIAEIRTAVVDGNSIYFLRFDGESAFSVRMSAAEVAYAPLLNVGDRVCVYYRDGYVTENWIEASDVELLDGSAQSAPPVDTSVSTEDSADPVENAQEMP
;
A
#
# COMPACT_ATOMS: atom_id res chain seq x y z
N ASN A 1 -39.75 -4.28 -18.66
CA ASN A 1 -39.97 -2.89 -19.03
C ASN A 1 -40.50 -2.12 -17.81
N ALA A 2 -39.73 -1.18 -17.28
CA ALA A 2 -40.10 -0.43 -16.07
C ALA A 2 -41.32 0.52 -16.26
N VAL A 3 -41.68 0.84 -17.50
CA VAL A 3 -42.82 1.74 -17.81
C VAL A 3 -44.10 0.97 -17.97
N THR A 4 -44.05 -0.16 -18.68
CA THR A 4 -45.27 -0.94 -18.98
C THR A 4 -45.52 -2.07 -17.99
N GLY A 5 -44.54 -2.47 -17.20
CA GLY A 5 -44.58 -3.64 -16.33
C GLY A 5 -44.52 -4.98 -17.08
N GLU A 6 -44.36 -4.95 -18.40
CA GLU A 6 -44.23 -6.16 -19.21
C GLU A 6 -42.85 -6.76 -19.05
N SER A 7 -42.76 -8.07 -18.92
CA SER A 7 -41.51 -8.83 -18.89
C SER A 7 -41.31 -9.60 -20.18
N GLU A 8 -40.09 -9.63 -20.66
CA GLU A 8 -39.67 -10.38 -21.84
C GLU A 8 -38.49 -11.28 -21.47
N TYR A 9 -38.52 -12.51 -21.98
CA TYR A 9 -37.39 -13.41 -21.84
C TYR A 9 -36.42 -13.17 -22.99
N LEU A 10 -35.15 -12.83 -22.62
CA LEU A 10 -34.07 -12.61 -23.56
C LEU A 10 -33.11 -13.79 -23.50
N THR A 11 -32.67 -14.29 -24.64
CA THR A 11 -31.64 -15.33 -24.76
C THR A 11 -30.26 -14.77 -24.63
N GLU A 12 -30.07 -13.50 -24.97
CA GLU A 12 -28.82 -12.76 -24.84
C GLU A 12 -29.12 -11.42 -24.17
N PRO A 13 -28.30 -11.00 -23.18
CA PRO A 13 -28.48 -9.71 -22.55
C PRO A 13 -28.13 -8.59 -23.54
N PRO A 14 -28.85 -7.45 -23.50
CA PRO A 14 -28.45 -6.27 -24.26
C PRO A 14 -27.10 -5.75 -23.84
N GLU A 15 -26.34 -5.14 -24.76
CA GLU A 15 -24.98 -4.60 -24.51
C GLU A 15 -24.91 -3.60 -23.36
N TRP A 16 -25.99 -2.84 -23.12
CA TRP A 16 -26.07 -1.88 -22.03
C TRP A 16 -26.33 -2.50 -20.65
N VAL A 17 -26.43 -3.83 -20.53
CA VAL A 17 -26.63 -4.54 -19.26
C VAL A 17 -25.33 -5.23 -18.87
N ASP A 18 -24.60 -4.66 -17.92
CA ASP A 18 -23.28 -5.15 -17.52
C ASP A 18 -23.34 -6.20 -16.41
N HIS A 19 -24.48 -6.30 -15.71
CA HIS A 19 -24.66 -7.16 -14.55
C HIS A 19 -25.90 -8.06 -14.72
N VAL A 20 -25.67 -9.25 -15.23
CA VAL A 20 -26.70 -10.29 -15.46
C VAL A 20 -26.62 -11.39 -14.40
N TYR A 21 -25.41 -11.81 -14.07
CA TYR A 21 -25.14 -12.87 -13.10
C TYR A 21 -24.61 -12.27 -11.81
N SER A 22 -25.21 -12.65 -10.67
CA SER A 22 -24.72 -12.18 -9.38
C SER A 22 -23.39 -12.84 -8.99
N ALA A 23 -22.59 -12.13 -8.19
CA ALA A 23 -21.33 -12.66 -7.68
C ALA A 23 -21.51 -13.96 -6.92
N GLU A 24 -22.52 -14.01 -6.05
CA GLU A 24 -22.83 -15.17 -5.22
C GLU A 24 -23.13 -16.41 -6.06
N LEU A 25 -23.87 -16.24 -7.17
CA LEU A 25 -24.15 -17.36 -8.07
C LEU A 25 -22.89 -17.92 -8.73
N ILE A 26 -21.98 -17.05 -9.15
CA ILE A 26 -20.74 -17.44 -9.80
C ILE A 26 -19.81 -18.13 -8.79
N ILE A 27 -19.67 -17.54 -7.61
CA ILE A 27 -18.86 -18.07 -6.50
C ILE A 27 -19.39 -19.47 -6.12
N GLU A 28 -20.68 -19.61 -5.85
CA GLU A 28 -21.27 -20.89 -5.46
C GLU A 28 -21.06 -21.96 -6.54
N GLN A 29 -21.20 -21.62 -7.82
CA GLN A 29 -20.94 -22.56 -8.91
C GLN A 29 -19.49 -22.97 -9.01
N TYR A 30 -18.54 -22.04 -8.79
CA TYR A 30 -17.14 -22.36 -8.77
C TYR A 30 -16.79 -23.24 -7.58
N ASP A 31 -17.32 -22.96 -6.40
CA ASP A 31 -17.06 -23.74 -5.20
C ASP A 31 -17.60 -25.17 -5.34
N TYR A 32 -18.77 -25.38 -5.92
CA TYR A 32 -19.27 -26.71 -6.28
C TYR A 32 -18.33 -27.41 -7.26
N TYR A 33 -17.84 -26.70 -8.28
CA TYR A 33 -16.87 -27.28 -9.21
C TYR A 33 -15.56 -27.62 -8.49
N GLY A 34 -14.99 -26.70 -7.75
CA GLY A 34 -13.74 -26.87 -7.02
C GLY A 34 -13.80 -28.03 -5.99
N GLN A 35 -14.96 -28.19 -5.35
CA GLN A 35 -15.15 -29.27 -4.38
C GLN A 35 -15.36 -30.64 -5.02
N TYR A 36 -16.08 -30.73 -6.13
CA TYR A 36 -16.59 -32.02 -6.63
C TYR A 36 -15.97 -32.50 -7.94
N HIS A 37 -15.19 -31.68 -8.67
CA HIS A 37 -14.62 -32.07 -9.97
C HIS A 37 -13.72 -33.32 -9.90
N ASN A 38 -13.09 -33.58 -8.76
CA ASN A 38 -12.29 -34.79 -8.49
C ASN A 38 -13.09 -35.91 -7.77
N GLY A 39 -14.40 -35.82 -7.77
CA GLY A 39 -15.31 -36.81 -7.24
C GLY A 39 -15.72 -36.62 -5.79
N PHE A 40 -16.95 -37.03 -5.48
CA PHE A 40 -17.58 -36.86 -4.16
C PHE A 40 -16.76 -37.43 -2.99
N TRP A 41 -16.17 -38.62 -3.16
CA TRP A 41 -15.36 -39.23 -2.08
C TRP A 41 -14.06 -38.47 -1.82
N ASN A 42 -13.47 -37.86 -2.86
CA ASN A 42 -12.30 -37.02 -2.68
C ASN A 42 -12.62 -35.75 -1.91
N SER A 43 -13.77 -35.15 -2.12
CA SER A 43 -14.18 -33.94 -1.41
C SER A 43 -14.36 -34.15 0.10
N ILE A 44 -14.66 -35.40 0.53
CA ILE A 44 -14.88 -35.75 1.94
C ILE A 44 -13.61 -36.30 2.62
N PHE A 45 -12.89 -37.19 1.96
CA PHE A 45 -11.81 -37.97 2.60
C PHE A 45 -10.41 -37.63 2.13
N GLY A 46 -10.21 -37.31 0.85
CA GLY A 46 -8.89 -37.08 0.26
C GLY A 46 -8.49 -35.64 0.19
N GLN A 47 -9.44 -34.76 -0.11
CA GLN A 47 -9.31 -33.32 -0.29
C GLN A 47 -8.14 -32.89 -1.18
N ARG A 48 -7.74 -33.76 -2.14
CA ARG A 48 -6.68 -33.45 -3.08
C ARG A 48 -7.21 -32.56 -4.18
N ASP A 49 -6.52 -31.45 -4.41
CA ASP A 49 -6.90 -30.45 -5.42
C ASP A 49 -8.35 -29.95 -5.27
N VAL A 50 -8.84 -29.95 -4.02
CA VAL A 50 -10.13 -29.33 -3.67
C VAL A 50 -9.88 -27.86 -3.43
N THR A 51 -10.57 -27.02 -4.20
CA THR A 51 -10.44 -25.57 -4.14
C THR A 51 -11.77 -24.93 -3.83
N VAL A 52 -11.71 -23.78 -3.16
CA VAL A 52 -12.86 -22.91 -2.87
C VAL A 52 -12.42 -21.45 -3.06
N THR A 53 -13.38 -20.57 -3.22
CA THR A 53 -13.09 -19.14 -3.21
C THR A 53 -12.68 -18.68 -1.80
N THR A 54 -11.95 -17.58 -1.71
CA THR A 54 -11.70 -16.89 -0.44
C THR A 54 -12.97 -16.17 0.01
N ASP A 55 -13.03 -15.79 1.30
CA ASP A 55 -14.15 -15.04 1.84
C ASP A 55 -14.11 -13.58 1.34
N GLY A 56 -14.90 -13.27 0.35
CA GLY A 56 -15.03 -11.92 -0.16
C GLY A 56 -14.75 -11.82 -1.66
N TYR A 57 -15.20 -10.72 -2.23
CA TYR A 57 -15.03 -10.43 -3.64
C TYR A 57 -15.06 -8.92 -3.88
N ASN A 58 -14.61 -8.51 -5.06
CA ASN A 58 -14.74 -7.14 -5.52
C ASN A 58 -15.05 -7.14 -7.03
N TYR A 59 -15.34 -5.96 -7.55
CA TYR A 59 -15.64 -5.79 -8.96
C TYR A 59 -14.55 -4.95 -9.64
N LEU A 60 -14.21 -5.35 -10.86
CA LEU A 60 -13.32 -4.62 -11.76
C LEU A 60 -14.11 -4.19 -12.99
N ALA A 61 -13.91 -2.96 -13.44
CA ALA A 61 -14.36 -2.52 -14.74
C ALA A 61 -13.23 -2.71 -15.76
N GLU A 62 -13.47 -3.48 -16.81
CA GLU A 62 -12.52 -3.68 -17.90
C GLU A 62 -13.25 -3.57 -19.24
N GLY A 63 -12.82 -2.61 -20.06
CA GLY A 63 -13.53 -2.26 -21.28
C GLY A 63 -14.91 -1.70 -20.96
N ASP A 64 -15.95 -2.33 -21.51
CA ASP A 64 -17.36 -1.98 -21.30
C ASP A 64 -18.08 -2.98 -20.38
N ASP A 65 -17.34 -3.83 -19.70
CA ASP A 65 -17.89 -4.90 -18.86
C ASP A 65 -17.45 -4.79 -17.40
N VAL A 66 -18.27 -5.36 -16.52
CA VAL A 66 -17.96 -5.52 -15.09
C VAL A 66 -17.56 -6.98 -14.84
N TYR A 67 -16.42 -7.15 -14.19
CA TYR A 67 -15.89 -8.45 -13.79
C TYR A 67 -15.94 -8.61 -12.28
N LEU A 68 -16.44 -9.76 -11.83
CA LEU A 68 -16.21 -10.26 -10.48
C LEU A 68 -14.75 -10.70 -10.34
N TYR A 69 -14.13 -10.34 -9.25
CA TYR A 69 -12.84 -10.83 -8.83
C TYR A 69 -12.92 -11.41 -7.42
N THR A 70 -12.34 -12.60 -7.20
CA THR A 70 -12.20 -13.25 -5.88
C THR A 70 -10.95 -14.12 -5.87
N GLY A 71 -10.35 -14.29 -4.70
CA GLY A 71 -9.25 -15.24 -4.50
C GLY A 71 -9.74 -16.68 -4.50
N VAL A 72 -8.81 -17.60 -4.69
CA VAL A 72 -9.04 -19.06 -4.62
C VAL A 72 -8.01 -19.67 -3.68
N THR A 73 -8.47 -20.49 -2.75
CA THR A 73 -7.64 -21.22 -1.80
C THR A 73 -7.88 -22.72 -1.87
N SER A 74 -6.97 -23.50 -1.31
CA SER A 74 -7.09 -24.96 -1.16
C SER A 74 -7.73 -25.29 0.18
N VAL A 75 -8.71 -26.19 0.18
CA VAL A 75 -9.38 -26.65 1.44
C VAL A 75 -8.45 -27.41 2.37
N GLY A 76 -7.40 -28.04 1.86
CA GLY A 76 -6.50 -28.91 2.61
C GLY A 76 -5.14 -28.33 2.96
N GLY A 77 -4.89 -27.07 2.64
CA GLY A 77 -3.61 -26.39 2.83
C GLY A 77 -3.66 -25.27 3.86
N ASP A 78 -2.53 -24.59 4.01
CA ASP A 78 -2.47 -23.32 4.71
C ASP A 78 -3.43 -22.32 4.03
N GLU A 79 -4.00 -21.41 4.78
CA GLU A 79 -4.94 -20.37 4.31
C GLU A 79 -4.25 -19.37 3.38
N SER A 80 -3.58 -19.87 2.34
CA SER A 80 -2.90 -19.05 1.34
C SER A 80 -3.68 -19.05 0.02
N ASN A 81 -3.61 -17.96 -0.67
CA ASN A 81 -4.18 -17.83 -1.99
C ASN A 81 -3.36 -18.66 -3.00
N ILE A 82 -4.03 -19.46 -3.83
CA ILE A 82 -3.41 -20.25 -4.90
C ILE A 82 -3.66 -19.65 -6.28
N GLY A 83 -4.60 -18.71 -6.38
CA GLY A 83 -4.95 -18.04 -7.62
C GLY A 83 -6.14 -17.11 -7.45
N PHE A 84 -6.56 -16.54 -8.56
CA PHE A 84 -7.68 -15.62 -8.64
C PHE A 84 -8.67 -16.05 -9.71
N LEU A 85 -9.93 -15.79 -9.45
CA LEU A 85 -11.03 -15.97 -10.37
C LEU A 85 -11.47 -14.61 -10.90
N LEU A 86 -11.54 -14.48 -12.20
CA LEU A 86 -12.12 -13.33 -12.88
C LEU A 86 -13.31 -13.80 -13.71
N SER A 87 -14.49 -13.23 -13.46
CA SER A 87 -15.72 -13.64 -14.14
C SER A 87 -16.48 -12.44 -14.67
N ASN A 88 -16.74 -12.42 -15.97
CA ASN A 88 -17.56 -11.41 -16.61
C ASN A 88 -19.00 -11.53 -16.13
N GLN A 89 -19.56 -10.45 -15.57
CA GLN A 89 -20.89 -10.45 -14.96
C GLN A 89 -22.02 -10.49 -15.98
N ARG A 90 -21.75 -10.18 -17.25
CA ARG A 90 -22.73 -10.21 -18.33
C ARG A 90 -22.79 -11.58 -19.01
N THR A 91 -21.61 -12.15 -19.36
CA THR A 91 -21.50 -13.39 -20.13
C THR A 91 -21.28 -14.62 -19.27
N LYS A 92 -20.81 -14.44 -18.03
CA LYS A 92 -20.36 -15.49 -17.11
C LYS A 92 -19.10 -16.22 -17.59
N GLU A 93 -18.39 -15.68 -18.58
CA GLU A 93 -17.07 -16.19 -18.93
C GLU A 93 -16.16 -16.03 -17.72
N THR A 94 -15.59 -17.15 -17.25
CA THR A 94 -14.80 -17.19 -16.02
C THR A 94 -13.40 -17.70 -16.33
N LYS A 95 -12.38 -16.96 -15.87
CA LYS A 95 -10.97 -17.29 -16.03
C LYS A 95 -10.31 -17.45 -14.66
N TYR A 96 -9.47 -18.47 -14.55
CA TYR A 96 -8.64 -18.71 -13.39
C TYR A 96 -7.20 -18.27 -13.70
N TYR A 97 -6.62 -17.48 -12.80
CA TYR A 97 -5.25 -17.01 -12.87
C TYR A 97 -4.45 -17.60 -11.70
N PRO A 98 -3.51 -18.53 -11.95
CA PRO A 98 -2.68 -19.08 -10.88
C PRO A 98 -1.75 -17.98 -10.34
N CYS A 99 -1.85 -17.73 -9.05
CA CYS A 99 -1.02 -16.75 -8.33
C CYS A 99 -0.99 -17.14 -6.85
N ALA A 100 0.11 -17.75 -6.43
CA ALA A 100 0.28 -18.12 -5.03
C ALA A 100 0.72 -16.92 -4.20
N GLY A 101 0.12 -16.74 -3.02
CA GLY A 101 0.48 -15.62 -2.15
C GLY A 101 -0.44 -15.47 -0.94
N ALA A 102 -0.45 -14.28 -0.38
CA ALA A 102 -1.32 -13.92 0.73
C ALA A 102 -2.79 -13.85 0.29
N THR A 103 -3.69 -14.13 1.21
CA THR A 103 -5.10 -13.83 1.04
C THR A 103 -5.35 -12.33 1.14
N GLU A 104 -6.52 -11.89 0.68
CA GLU A 104 -6.96 -10.50 0.77
C GLU A 104 -6.94 -10.00 2.22
N TYR A 105 -7.39 -10.82 3.17
CA TYR A 105 -7.41 -10.47 4.60
C TYR A 105 -6.01 -10.34 5.18
N SER A 106 -5.09 -11.24 4.84
CA SER A 106 -3.69 -11.11 5.25
C SER A 106 -3.03 -9.84 4.73
N ALA A 107 -3.40 -9.42 3.51
CA ALA A 107 -2.93 -8.16 2.94
C ALA A 107 -3.56 -6.94 3.64
N MET A 108 -4.85 -7.01 4.00
CA MET A 108 -5.52 -5.97 4.78
C MET A 108 -4.85 -5.81 6.16
N ASP A 109 -4.61 -6.91 6.88
CA ASP A 109 -3.92 -6.89 8.16
C ASP A 109 -2.51 -6.29 8.05
N SER A 110 -1.80 -6.60 6.96
CA SER A 110 -0.47 -6.04 6.70
C SER A 110 -0.51 -4.53 6.46
N ALA A 111 -1.51 -4.05 5.70
CA ALA A 111 -1.71 -2.63 5.45
C ALA A 111 -2.10 -1.87 6.73
N GLU A 112 -3.02 -2.42 7.52
CA GLU A 112 -3.43 -1.85 8.82
C GLU A 112 -2.26 -1.82 9.80
N GLY A 113 -1.40 -2.84 9.76
CA GLY A 113 -0.19 -2.92 10.56
C GLY A 113 0.77 -1.76 10.32
N GLN A 114 0.88 -1.23 9.10
CA GLN A 114 1.72 -0.07 8.76
C GLN A 114 1.20 1.24 9.37
N VAL A 115 -0.11 1.32 9.61
CA VAL A 115 -0.78 2.54 10.08
C VAL A 115 -1.47 2.35 11.44
N GLN A 116 -0.99 1.41 12.27
CA GLN A 116 -1.58 1.09 13.58
C GLN A 116 -1.81 2.32 14.47
N ASN A 117 -0.87 3.26 14.44
CA ASN A 117 -0.95 4.51 15.22
C ASN A 117 -2.11 5.41 14.78
N LEU A 118 -2.57 5.29 13.55
CA LEU A 118 -3.67 6.07 12.98
C LEU A 118 -5.02 5.38 13.14
N ARG A 119 -5.04 4.08 13.43
CA ARG A 119 -6.25 3.25 13.61
C ARG A 119 -7.17 3.30 12.40
N TYR A 120 -6.58 3.23 11.20
CA TYR A 120 -7.33 3.13 9.96
C TYR A 120 -7.66 1.67 9.65
N ASN A 121 -8.82 1.45 9.04
CA ASN A 121 -9.26 0.14 8.58
C ASN A 121 -9.11 0.04 7.06
N ALA A 122 -8.61 -1.08 6.59
CA ALA A 122 -8.48 -1.36 5.17
C ALA A 122 -9.83 -1.75 4.55
N THR A 123 -10.07 -1.31 3.33
CA THR A 123 -11.17 -1.85 2.52
C THR A 123 -10.75 -3.17 1.89
N PHE A 124 -11.72 -4.00 1.50
CA PHE A 124 -11.42 -5.19 0.69
C PHE A 124 -10.66 -4.77 -0.59
N PRO A 125 -9.52 -5.42 -0.89
CA PRO A 125 -8.60 -4.94 -1.91
C PRO A 125 -9.09 -5.20 -3.33
N LEU A 126 -8.55 -4.42 -4.27
CA LEU A 126 -8.54 -4.72 -5.70
C LEU A 126 -7.21 -5.38 -6.07
N LEU A 127 -7.26 -6.39 -6.94
CA LEU A 127 -6.07 -6.96 -7.54
C LEU A 127 -5.65 -6.14 -8.76
N LEU A 128 -4.45 -5.62 -8.72
CA LEU A 128 -3.83 -4.86 -9.81
C LEU A 128 -2.54 -5.53 -10.26
N ASN A 129 -2.07 -5.16 -11.46
CA ASN A 129 -0.73 -5.47 -11.90
C ASN A 129 0.09 -4.17 -11.89
N VAL A 130 1.04 -4.05 -10.97
CA VAL A 130 1.93 -2.88 -10.86
C VAL A 130 3.36 -3.33 -11.18
N ALA A 131 3.93 -2.82 -12.27
CA ALA A 131 5.26 -3.20 -12.75
C ALA A 131 5.46 -4.73 -12.83
N GLU A 132 4.51 -5.43 -13.43
CA GLU A 132 4.47 -6.90 -13.57
C GLU A 132 4.39 -7.68 -12.25
N GLN A 133 4.08 -6.98 -11.14
CA GLN A 133 3.89 -7.60 -9.83
C GLN A 133 2.39 -7.64 -9.47
N PRO A 134 1.86 -8.81 -9.08
CA PRO A 134 0.50 -8.91 -8.58
C PRO A 134 0.41 -8.15 -7.25
N THR A 135 -0.52 -7.22 -7.18
CA THR A 135 -0.58 -6.21 -6.13
C THR A 135 -2.00 -6.03 -5.63
N TYR A 136 -2.22 -6.12 -4.34
CA TYR A 136 -3.45 -5.70 -3.70
C TYR A 136 -3.42 -4.19 -3.46
N PHE A 137 -4.42 -3.49 -3.98
CA PHE A 137 -4.66 -2.07 -3.76
C PHE A 137 -5.90 -1.87 -2.91
N MET A 138 -5.81 -1.05 -1.88
CA MET A 138 -6.92 -0.79 -0.96
C MET A 138 -6.90 0.64 -0.43
N ALA A 139 -8.08 1.11 0.00
CA ALA A 139 -8.21 2.36 0.72
C ALA A 139 -8.15 2.11 2.22
N LEU A 140 -7.55 3.03 2.95
CA LEU A 140 -7.48 3.07 4.41
C LEU A 140 -8.43 4.16 4.92
N LYS A 141 -9.41 3.76 5.73
CA LYS A 141 -10.48 4.60 6.24
C LYS A 141 -10.33 4.85 7.73
N ASP A 142 -10.67 6.05 8.16
CA ASP A 142 -10.79 6.38 9.58
C ASP A 142 -12.08 5.82 10.20
N ALA A 143 -12.26 6.04 11.50
CA ALA A 143 -13.46 5.62 12.25
C ALA A 143 -14.77 6.27 11.76
N SER A 144 -14.69 7.29 10.91
CA SER A 144 -15.84 7.94 10.28
C SER A 144 -16.10 7.43 8.85
N GLU A 145 -15.47 6.31 8.45
CA GLU A 145 -15.54 5.71 7.11
C GLU A 145 -15.01 6.62 5.98
N LEU A 146 -14.22 7.63 6.31
CA LEU A 146 -13.59 8.51 5.33
C LEU A 146 -12.23 7.95 4.90
N VAL A 147 -12.00 7.89 3.60
CA VAL A 147 -10.69 7.50 3.05
C VAL A 147 -9.66 8.56 3.42
N LYS A 148 -8.58 8.14 4.06
CA LYS A 148 -7.47 8.97 4.50
C LYS A 148 -6.17 8.67 3.78
N MET A 149 -5.96 7.42 3.41
CA MET A 149 -4.77 6.94 2.74
C MET A 149 -5.12 5.79 1.80
N TYR A 150 -4.13 5.38 1.03
CA TYR A 150 -4.17 4.18 0.21
C TYR A 150 -3.02 3.26 0.58
N ALA A 151 -3.18 1.97 0.34
CA ALA A 151 -2.13 0.98 0.53
C ALA A 151 -2.00 0.08 -0.69
N MET A 152 -0.76 -0.33 -0.96
CA MET A 152 -0.41 -1.37 -1.92
C MET A 152 0.39 -2.46 -1.22
N VAL A 153 0.00 -3.72 -1.42
CA VAL A 153 0.61 -4.89 -0.80
C VAL A 153 0.97 -5.89 -1.89
N ASN A 154 2.19 -6.38 -1.90
CA ASN A 154 2.59 -7.41 -2.87
C ASN A 154 1.94 -8.75 -2.52
N VAL A 155 1.29 -9.39 -3.49
CA VAL A 155 0.58 -10.66 -3.27
C VAL A 155 1.51 -11.78 -2.84
N ASN A 156 2.67 -11.89 -3.48
CA ASN A 156 3.63 -12.96 -3.21
C ASN A 156 4.45 -12.71 -1.93
N GLN A 157 4.67 -11.45 -1.59
CA GLN A 157 5.45 -11.00 -0.43
C GLN A 157 4.68 -9.93 0.34
N TYR A 158 3.67 -10.35 1.11
CA TYR A 158 2.72 -9.44 1.79
C TYR A 158 3.37 -8.52 2.85
N GLN A 159 4.63 -8.74 3.21
CA GLN A 159 5.42 -7.82 4.02
C GLN A 159 5.91 -6.59 3.24
N ILE A 160 5.86 -6.63 1.91
CA ILE A 160 6.12 -5.45 1.07
C ILE A 160 4.84 -4.66 0.96
N VAL A 161 4.73 -3.67 1.83
CA VAL A 161 3.58 -2.77 1.95
C VAL A 161 4.05 -1.34 1.78
N ALA A 162 3.35 -0.59 0.94
CA ALA A 162 3.52 0.85 0.83
C ALA A 162 2.19 1.55 1.08
N THR A 163 2.26 2.72 1.68
CA THR A 163 1.11 3.59 1.90
C THR A 163 1.36 4.97 1.32
N GLY A 164 0.28 5.69 1.02
CA GLY A 164 0.38 7.06 0.50
C GLY A 164 -0.93 7.82 0.72
N ALA A 165 -0.85 9.13 0.89
CA ALA A 165 -2.02 10.00 1.04
C ALA A 165 -2.86 10.06 -0.25
N THR A 166 -2.22 9.84 -1.39
CA THR A 166 -2.89 9.71 -2.68
C THR A 166 -2.50 8.39 -3.35
N VAL A 167 -3.24 8.01 -4.39
CA VAL A 167 -2.93 6.80 -5.18
C VAL A 167 -1.55 6.91 -5.81
N ALA A 168 -1.20 8.08 -6.35
CA ALA A 168 0.10 8.28 -6.98
C ALA A 168 1.27 8.18 -6.00
N ASP A 169 1.14 8.73 -4.77
CA ASP A 169 2.17 8.57 -3.74
C ASP A 169 2.29 7.12 -3.30
N CYS A 170 1.16 6.45 -3.11
CA CYS A 170 1.14 5.05 -2.73
C CYS A 170 1.85 4.19 -3.78
N GLU A 171 1.57 4.43 -5.08
CA GLU A 171 2.23 3.70 -6.17
C GLU A 171 3.73 4.03 -6.25
N ALA A 172 4.12 5.30 -6.12
CA ALA A 172 5.52 5.70 -6.11
C ALA A 172 6.29 5.02 -4.98
N ASN A 173 5.75 5.08 -3.76
CA ASN A 173 6.34 4.42 -2.59
C ASN A 173 6.42 2.90 -2.79
N TYR A 174 5.39 2.31 -3.37
CA TYR A 174 5.35 0.87 -3.64
C TYR A 174 6.43 0.45 -4.64
N ARG A 175 6.59 1.17 -5.75
CA ARG A 175 7.65 0.92 -6.74
C ARG A 175 9.05 1.02 -6.12
N GLN A 176 9.27 2.00 -5.24
CA GLN A 176 10.52 2.11 -4.47
C GLN A 176 10.75 0.88 -3.56
N MET A 177 9.69 0.40 -2.92
CA MET A 177 9.77 -0.83 -2.11
C MET A 177 10.09 -2.07 -2.97
N LEU A 178 9.49 -2.18 -4.16
CA LEU A 178 9.77 -3.26 -5.10
C LEU A 178 11.23 -3.22 -5.59
N LEU A 179 11.75 -2.04 -5.94
CA LEU A 179 13.16 -1.83 -6.30
C LEU A 179 14.10 -2.26 -5.17
N LYS A 180 13.85 -1.77 -3.97
CA LYS A 180 14.66 -2.10 -2.78
C LYS A 180 14.71 -3.61 -2.49
N ASN A 181 13.65 -4.34 -2.85
CA ASN A 181 13.56 -5.79 -2.70
C ASN A 181 13.97 -6.56 -3.97
N ASN A 182 14.50 -5.89 -4.99
CA ASN A 182 14.94 -6.47 -6.28
C ASN A 182 13.83 -7.25 -7.02
N LEU A 183 12.59 -6.82 -6.89
CA LEU A 183 11.44 -7.41 -7.59
C LEU A 183 11.20 -6.78 -8.96
N ILE A 184 11.71 -5.58 -9.17
CA ILE A 184 11.64 -4.85 -10.43
C ILE A 184 13.01 -4.22 -10.73
N SER A 185 13.23 -3.82 -11.97
CA SER A 185 14.43 -3.12 -12.43
C SER A 185 14.28 -1.60 -12.32
N ASP A 186 15.40 -0.88 -12.36
CA ASP A 186 15.43 0.58 -12.19
C ASP A 186 14.55 1.35 -13.18
N ASP A 187 14.42 0.85 -14.41
CA ASP A 187 13.56 1.43 -15.44
C ASP A 187 12.05 1.27 -15.13
N GLN A 188 11.68 0.25 -14.37
CA GLN A 188 10.29 0.01 -13.92
C GLN A 188 9.96 0.72 -12.60
N GLY A 189 11.00 1.11 -11.84
CA GLY A 189 10.87 1.81 -10.58
C GLY A 189 10.63 3.31 -10.72
N SER A 190 11.08 3.88 -11.82
CA SER A 190 10.78 5.27 -12.15
C SER A 190 9.36 5.36 -12.70
N ILE A 191 8.44 5.88 -11.91
CA ILE A 191 7.24 6.47 -12.50
C ILE A 191 7.73 7.79 -13.11
N ASP A 192 7.49 7.99 -14.41
CA ASP A 192 7.34 9.34 -14.94
C ASP A 192 6.07 9.93 -14.31
N VAL A 193 6.17 10.25 -13.03
CA VAL A 193 5.22 11.18 -12.43
C VAL A 193 5.57 12.48 -13.11
N THR A 194 4.93 12.72 -14.24
CA THR A 194 4.99 14.03 -14.89
C THR A 194 4.62 15.02 -13.80
N PRO A 195 5.45 16.03 -13.54
CA PRO A 195 5.27 16.95 -12.41
C PRO A 195 4.06 17.88 -12.57
N SER A 196 3.05 17.48 -13.34
CA SER A 196 1.89 18.34 -13.61
C SER A 196 1.07 18.70 -12.37
N ASP A 197 1.18 17.91 -11.30
CA ASP A 197 0.39 18.11 -10.08
C ASP A 197 1.23 18.62 -8.89
N TYR A 198 2.55 18.65 -9.02
CA TYR A 198 3.42 19.23 -8.02
C TYR A 198 3.80 20.65 -8.39
N LYS A 199 3.60 21.57 -7.46
CA LYS A 199 4.19 22.89 -7.45
C LYS A 199 5.42 22.87 -6.57
N SER A 200 6.34 23.78 -6.83
CA SER A 200 7.52 23.94 -6.01
C SER A 200 7.70 25.37 -5.57
N VAL A 201 8.30 25.56 -4.41
CA VAL A 201 8.77 26.85 -3.92
C VAL A 201 10.21 26.70 -3.46
N GLU A 202 11.06 27.61 -3.93
CA GLU A 202 12.47 27.67 -3.52
C GLU A 202 12.67 28.77 -2.48
N GLY A 203 13.54 28.50 -1.50
CA GLY A 203 13.89 29.50 -0.52
C GLY A 203 15.10 29.10 0.31
N THR A 204 15.73 30.09 0.96
CA THR A 204 16.73 29.87 1.99
C THR A 204 16.06 29.85 3.35
N ILE A 205 16.30 28.85 4.15
CA ILE A 205 15.66 28.69 5.45
C ILE A 205 16.19 29.71 6.42
N ALA A 206 15.33 30.63 6.86
CA ALA A 206 15.65 31.63 7.89
C ALA A 206 15.37 31.13 9.31
N GLU A 207 14.36 30.29 9.47
CA GLU A 207 13.98 29.76 10.80
C GLU A 207 13.30 28.41 10.62
N ILE A 208 13.57 27.48 11.55
CA ILE A 208 12.91 26.19 11.68
C ILE A 208 12.32 26.10 13.07
N ARG A 209 11.05 25.69 13.15
CA ARG A 209 10.39 25.32 14.42
C ARG A 209 9.84 23.93 14.33
N THR A 210 9.87 23.22 15.45
CA THR A 210 9.35 21.87 15.56
C THR A 210 8.20 21.81 16.57
N ALA A 211 7.22 20.98 16.27
CA ALA A 211 6.14 20.62 17.19
C ALA A 211 5.86 19.12 17.08
N VAL A 212 5.29 18.54 18.12
CA VAL A 212 4.76 17.17 18.07
C VAL A 212 3.26 17.27 17.99
N VAL A 213 2.69 16.76 16.90
CA VAL A 213 1.25 16.74 16.68
C VAL A 213 0.84 15.31 16.40
N ASP A 214 -0.06 14.76 17.19
CA ASP A 214 -0.57 13.38 17.08
C ASP A 214 0.56 12.30 17.03
N GLY A 215 1.63 12.56 17.80
CA GLY A 215 2.80 11.67 17.86
C GLY A 215 3.83 11.87 16.76
N ASN A 216 3.57 12.69 15.76
CA ASN A 216 4.48 12.96 14.65
C ASN A 216 5.25 14.27 14.87
N SER A 217 6.54 14.28 14.51
CA SER A 217 7.34 15.50 14.50
C SER A 217 6.99 16.33 13.27
N ILE A 218 6.54 17.53 13.48
CA ILE A 218 6.17 18.51 12.45
C ILE A 218 7.19 19.63 12.45
N TYR A 219 7.68 20.00 11.27
CA TYR A 219 8.62 21.07 11.01
C TYR A 219 7.91 22.21 10.31
N PHE A 220 8.11 23.43 10.82
CA PHE A 220 7.63 24.66 10.19
C PHE A 220 8.85 25.45 9.73
N LEU A 221 8.85 25.82 8.45
CA LEU A 221 9.93 26.63 7.87
C LEU A 221 9.44 28.03 7.57
N ARG A 222 10.31 28.98 7.81
CA ARG A 222 10.20 30.37 7.34
C ARG A 222 11.39 30.66 6.46
N PHE A 223 11.13 31.17 5.28
CA PHE A 223 12.18 31.55 4.33
C PHE A 223 12.68 32.97 4.57
N ASP A 224 13.87 33.26 4.05
CA ASP A 224 14.45 34.61 4.10
C ASP A 224 13.53 35.60 3.39
N GLY A 225 13.33 36.75 4.02
CA GLY A 225 12.42 37.80 3.47
C GLY A 225 10.96 37.62 3.83
N GLU A 226 10.55 36.48 4.38
CA GLU A 226 9.18 36.25 4.84
C GLU A 226 8.99 36.66 6.31
N SER A 227 7.80 37.12 6.64
CA SER A 227 7.43 37.50 8.01
C SER A 227 6.76 36.38 8.79
N ALA A 228 6.28 35.34 8.10
CA ALA A 228 5.54 34.21 8.67
C ALA A 228 6.15 32.86 8.25
N PHE A 229 5.80 31.82 8.96
CA PHE A 229 6.09 30.44 8.55
C PHE A 229 5.19 30.09 7.37
N SER A 230 5.78 29.67 6.25
CA SER A 230 5.08 29.42 4.99
C SER A 230 5.03 27.94 4.60
N VAL A 231 5.86 27.07 5.23
CA VAL A 231 5.93 25.64 4.91
C VAL A 231 5.74 24.84 6.19
N ARG A 232 4.91 23.83 6.11
CA ARG A 232 4.74 22.77 7.11
C ARG A 232 5.11 21.44 6.49
N MET A 233 5.88 20.61 7.20
CA MET A 233 6.23 19.25 6.77
C MET A 233 6.22 18.28 7.94
N SER A 234 5.75 17.07 7.69
CA SER A 234 5.79 15.97 8.65
C SER A 234 7.03 15.12 8.43
N ALA A 235 7.76 14.78 9.49
CA ALA A 235 8.88 13.84 9.40
C ALA A 235 8.44 12.41 8.96
N ALA A 236 7.17 12.09 9.08
CA ALA A 236 6.61 10.83 8.59
C ALA A 236 6.49 10.80 7.06
N GLU A 237 6.30 11.96 6.42
CA GLU A 237 6.16 12.11 4.97
C GLU A 237 7.46 12.55 4.32
N VAL A 238 8.13 13.53 4.92
CA VAL A 238 9.40 14.10 4.44
C VAL A 238 10.53 13.60 5.34
N ALA A 239 11.13 12.48 4.99
CA ALA A 239 12.18 11.83 5.81
C ALA A 239 13.43 12.72 6.00
N TYR A 240 13.68 13.67 5.11
CA TYR A 240 14.79 14.60 5.18
C TYR A 240 14.51 15.82 6.09
N ALA A 241 13.27 16.07 6.50
CA ALA A 241 12.90 17.22 7.33
C ALA A 241 13.74 17.39 8.63
N PRO A 242 14.12 16.31 9.36
CA PRO A 242 14.95 16.40 10.55
C PRO A 242 16.41 16.84 10.29
N LEU A 243 16.87 16.77 9.04
CA LEU A 243 18.24 17.06 8.66
C LEU A 243 18.44 18.48 8.12
N LEU A 244 17.34 19.23 7.96
CA LEU A 244 17.37 20.61 7.48
C LEU A 244 17.93 21.57 8.53
N ASN A 245 18.73 22.55 8.07
CA ASN A 245 19.33 23.56 8.90
C ASN A 245 18.95 24.96 8.44
N VAL A 246 19.03 25.91 9.36
CA VAL A 246 18.93 27.34 9.03
C VAL A 246 20.12 27.70 8.12
N GLY A 247 19.82 28.36 7.00
CA GLY A 247 20.77 28.72 5.96
C GLY A 247 20.79 27.75 4.77
N ASP A 248 20.16 26.59 4.87
CA ASP A 248 20.02 25.68 3.74
C ASP A 248 19.12 26.33 2.66
N ARG A 249 19.53 26.20 1.41
CA ARG A 249 18.69 26.55 0.26
C ARG A 249 17.98 25.30 -0.22
N VAL A 250 16.65 25.34 -0.21
CA VAL A 250 15.79 24.20 -0.50
C VAL A 250 14.78 24.48 -1.59
N CYS A 251 14.42 23.42 -2.31
CA CYS A 251 13.22 23.36 -3.13
C CYS A 251 12.20 22.49 -2.41
N VAL A 252 11.07 23.05 -2.06
CA VAL A 252 9.97 22.33 -1.39
C VAL A 252 8.89 22.03 -2.41
N TYR A 253 8.55 20.77 -2.54
CA TYR A 253 7.49 20.28 -3.42
C TYR A 253 6.18 20.10 -2.66
N TYR A 254 5.07 20.53 -3.25
CA TYR A 254 3.73 20.43 -2.68
C TYR A 254 2.68 20.26 -3.76
N ARG A 255 1.48 19.81 -3.40
CA ARG A 255 0.36 19.64 -4.33
C ARG A 255 -0.63 20.80 -4.26
N ASP A 256 -1.28 21.06 -5.41
CA ASP A 256 -2.37 22.03 -5.52
C ASP A 256 -3.56 21.55 -4.68
N GLY A 257 -3.99 22.10 -3.69
CA GLY A 257 -5.02 21.64 -2.73
C GLY A 257 -4.49 21.37 -1.33
N TYR A 258 -3.17 21.30 -1.16
CA TYR A 258 -2.49 21.22 0.14
C TYR A 258 -1.93 22.58 0.57
N VAL A 259 -2.44 23.65 0.00
CA VAL A 259 -2.16 25.02 0.44
C VAL A 259 -3.28 25.45 1.36
N THR A 260 -2.96 25.66 2.64
CA THR A 260 -3.87 26.26 3.62
C THR A 260 -3.73 27.77 3.61
N GLU A 261 -4.60 28.49 4.31
CA GLU A 261 -4.49 29.96 4.45
C GLU A 261 -3.16 30.42 5.09
N ASN A 262 -2.46 29.52 5.80
CA ASN A 262 -1.28 29.86 6.60
C ASN A 262 0.02 29.26 6.10
N TRP A 263 -0.01 28.07 5.47
CA TRP A 263 1.19 27.35 5.02
C TRP A 263 0.91 26.38 3.89
N ILE A 264 2.00 26.00 3.23
CA ILE A 264 2.08 24.92 2.24
C ILE A 264 2.39 23.63 3.01
N GLU A 265 1.62 22.57 2.79
CA GLU A 265 1.99 21.22 3.25
C GLU A 265 3.00 20.63 2.29
N ALA A 266 4.23 20.45 2.73
CA ALA A 266 5.30 19.88 1.90
C ALA A 266 5.11 18.36 1.75
N SER A 267 5.23 17.89 0.51
CA SER A 267 5.26 16.47 0.17
C SER A 267 6.69 15.94 0.04
N ASP A 268 7.65 16.82 -0.33
CA ASP A 268 9.07 16.50 -0.43
C ASP A 268 9.93 17.75 -0.33
N VAL A 269 11.24 17.58 -0.08
CA VAL A 269 12.21 18.67 -0.02
C VAL A 269 13.55 18.23 -0.60
N GLU A 270 14.13 19.09 -1.45
CA GLU A 270 15.43 18.91 -2.07
C GLU A 270 16.38 20.05 -1.65
N LEU A 271 17.63 19.69 -1.29
CA LEU A 271 18.69 20.67 -1.07
C LEU A 271 19.27 21.14 -2.40
N LEU A 272 19.21 22.45 -2.67
CA LEU A 272 19.68 23.05 -3.93
C LEU A 272 21.18 23.35 -3.97
N ASP A 273 21.80 23.52 -2.80
CA ASP A 273 23.25 23.74 -2.71
C ASP A 273 23.91 22.55 -2.04
N GLY A 274 24.76 21.84 -2.78
CA GLY A 274 25.58 20.74 -2.31
C GLY A 274 26.68 21.14 -1.32
N SER A 275 26.34 21.78 -0.21
CA SER A 275 27.20 21.78 0.96
C SER A 275 26.91 20.54 1.77
N ALA A 276 27.40 19.39 1.28
CA ALA A 276 27.59 18.25 2.12
C ALA A 276 28.51 18.68 3.27
N GLN A 277 27.92 19.14 4.37
CA GLN A 277 28.67 19.17 5.63
C GLN A 277 28.95 17.71 5.95
N SER A 278 30.23 17.33 5.73
CA SER A 278 30.78 16.09 6.22
C SER A 278 30.37 15.99 7.69
N ALA A 279 29.74 14.89 8.05
CA ALA A 279 29.52 14.54 9.44
C ALA A 279 30.83 14.75 10.21
N PRO A 280 30.78 15.35 11.42
CA PRO A 280 31.99 15.49 12.22
C PRO A 280 32.61 14.10 12.40
N PRO A 281 33.92 13.95 12.29
CA PRO A 281 34.55 12.66 12.47
C PRO A 281 34.17 12.12 13.84
N VAL A 282 33.59 10.94 13.87
CA VAL A 282 33.37 10.20 15.10
C VAL A 282 34.75 9.90 15.66
N ASP A 283 35.10 10.56 16.75
CA ASP A 283 36.32 10.33 17.46
C ASP A 283 36.28 8.93 18.11
N THR A 284 36.87 7.96 17.43
CA THR A 284 37.03 6.58 17.89
C THR A 284 38.28 6.41 18.74
N SER A 285 38.66 7.40 19.52
CA SER A 285 39.66 7.23 20.56
C SER A 285 39.03 6.73 21.87
N VAL A 286 38.62 5.48 21.88
CA VAL A 286 38.50 4.73 23.15
C VAL A 286 39.88 4.28 23.54
N SER A 287 40.47 5.00 24.49
CA SER A 287 41.69 4.58 25.19
C SER A 287 41.42 3.27 25.93
N THR A 288 42.09 2.23 25.49
CA THR A 288 42.28 1.01 26.28
C THR A 288 43.18 1.34 27.44
N GLU A 289 42.63 1.51 28.64
CA GLU A 289 43.37 1.35 29.86
C GLU A 289 43.27 -0.08 30.34
N ASP A 290 44.44 -0.69 30.26
CA ASP A 290 44.84 -1.95 30.81
C ASP A 290 44.81 -1.87 32.37
N SER A 291 44.11 -2.79 33.04
CA SER A 291 44.44 -3.17 34.40
C SER A 291 44.02 -4.63 34.63
N ALA A 292 45.05 -5.45 34.53
CA ALA A 292 45.08 -6.76 35.14
C ALA A 292 44.99 -6.63 36.67
N ASP A 293 44.25 -7.50 37.33
CA ASP A 293 44.77 -8.51 38.24
C ASP A 293 43.64 -9.41 38.80
N PRO A 294 43.95 -10.67 39.15
CA PRO A 294 42.97 -11.72 39.42
C PRO A 294 42.72 -11.86 40.92
N VAL A 295 41.51 -12.19 41.31
CA VAL A 295 41.25 -12.81 42.62
C VAL A 295 40.40 -14.05 42.46
N GLU A 296 41.12 -15.13 42.63
CA GLU A 296 40.69 -16.47 43.04
C GLU A 296 39.80 -16.41 44.29
N ASN A 297 38.62 -17.09 44.30
CA ASN A 297 38.33 -18.07 45.34
C ASN A 297 36.98 -18.77 45.09
N ALA A 298 37.12 -20.07 45.06
CA ALA A 298 36.05 -21.05 45.18
C ALA A 298 35.41 -20.99 46.59
N GLN A 299 34.11 -21.34 46.64
CA GLN A 299 33.63 -22.33 47.66
C GLN A 299 32.22 -22.83 47.30
N GLU A 300 32.17 -24.14 47.35
CA GLU A 300 30.99 -25.02 47.25
C GLU A 300 30.04 -24.90 48.47
N MET A 301 28.83 -25.25 48.17
CA MET A 301 27.92 -26.16 48.97
C MET A 301 26.98 -25.52 50.05
N PRO A 302 25.86 -26.19 50.38
CA PRO A 302 25.34 -27.49 49.96
C PRO A 302 23.99 -27.38 49.17
#